data_e58a3c1d145539c1d41366a82546d92b
#
_entry.id   e58a3c1d145539c1d41366a82546d92b
#
_cell.length_a   1.000
_cell.length_b   1.000
_cell.length_c   1.000
_cell.angle_alpha   90.00
_cell.angle_beta   90.00
_cell.angle_gamma   90.00
#
_symmetry.space_group_name_H-M   'P 1'
#
loop_
_entity.id
_entity.type
_entity.pdbx_description
1 polymer ?
#
loop_
_entity_poly.entity_id
_entity_poly.type
_entity_poly.pdbx_seq_one_letter_code
_entity_poly.pdbx_strand_id
1 'polypeptide(L)'
;MAHPDIRPATPEDLPDLIRLVKDLATYEKEPDAAVATEEDFRAALFPTGKSASPMAWCHVAEAGEGRDRHVVGMALWFLTFSTWTGRHGIHLEDLYVEPRHRGSGLGKALLETLAQECRDRGYPRLEWSVLRWNAPSIAFYDSLDATPQDGWLTYRLDGDALEALGRDDG
;
A
#
# COMPACT_ATOMS: atom_id res chain seq x y z
N MET A 1 -14.87 -8.47 -12.50
CA MET A 1 -14.59 -7.34 -13.40
C MET A 1 -13.93 -6.25 -12.59
N ALA A 2 -12.89 -5.60 -13.11
CA ALA A 2 -12.24 -4.48 -12.43
C ALA A 2 -13.25 -3.33 -12.21
N HIS A 3 -13.15 -2.64 -11.08
CA HIS A 3 -13.99 -1.48 -10.78
C HIS A 3 -13.63 -0.34 -11.74
N PRO A 4 -14.59 0.37 -12.36
CA PRO A 4 -14.30 1.37 -13.41
C PRO A 4 -13.44 2.54 -12.93
N ASP A 5 -13.42 2.79 -11.63
CA ASP A 5 -12.67 3.89 -11.02
C ASP A 5 -11.32 3.43 -10.41
N ILE A 6 -10.95 2.17 -10.57
CA ILE A 6 -9.66 1.64 -10.08
C ILE A 6 -8.79 1.26 -11.29
N ARG A 7 -7.55 1.72 -11.29
CA ARG A 7 -6.55 1.36 -12.29
C ARG A 7 -5.14 1.26 -11.69
N PRO A 8 -4.22 0.56 -12.33
CA PRO A 8 -2.80 0.68 -11.97
C PRO A 8 -2.34 2.14 -12.06
N ALA A 9 -1.44 2.52 -11.14
CA ALA A 9 -0.80 3.82 -11.19
C ALA A 9 0.15 3.92 -12.38
N THR A 10 0.35 5.14 -12.86
CA THR A 10 1.30 5.50 -13.92
C THR A 10 2.30 6.54 -13.39
N PRO A 11 3.42 6.79 -14.08
CA PRO A 11 4.38 7.82 -13.66
C PRO A 11 3.77 9.23 -13.50
N GLU A 12 2.69 9.53 -14.21
CA GLU A 12 1.98 10.80 -14.15
C GLU A 12 1.22 10.99 -12.81
N ASP A 13 0.93 9.88 -12.10
CA ASP A 13 0.23 9.92 -10.81
C ASP A 13 1.17 10.24 -9.63
N LEU A 14 2.49 10.28 -9.82
CA LEU A 14 3.46 10.47 -8.75
C LEU A 14 3.17 11.68 -7.84
N PRO A 15 2.83 12.87 -8.36
CA PRO A 15 2.48 14.01 -7.51
C PRO A 15 1.27 13.71 -6.60
N ASP A 16 0.25 13.04 -7.12
CA ASP A 16 -0.92 12.63 -6.34
C ASP A 16 -0.59 11.56 -5.31
N LEU A 17 0.24 10.57 -5.64
CA LEU A 17 0.68 9.55 -4.70
C LEU A 17 1.43 10.16 -3.52
N ILE A 18 2.37 11.09 -3.75
CA ILE A 18 3.08 11.80 -2.68
C ILE A 18 2.12 12.62 -1.83
N ARG A 19 1.14 13.27 -2.43
CA ARG A 19 0.09 14.00 -1.70
C ARG A 19 -0.70 13.07 -0.80
N LEU A 20 -1.19 11.95 -1.32
CA LEU A 20 -1.98 10.98 -0.56
C LEU A 20 -1.19 10.32 0.58
N VAL A 21 0.12 10.06 0.40
CA VAL A 21 1.00 9.56 1.47
C VAL A 21 1.13 10.58 2.60
N LYS A 22 1.31 11.87 2.29
CA LYS A 22 1.36 12.94 3.29
C LYS A 22 0.03 13.12 4.03
N ASP A 23 -1.09 12.98 3.31
CA ASP A 23 -2.42 13.02 3.91
C ASP A 23 -2.64 11.82 4.85
N LEU A 24 -2.17 10.62 4.47
CA LEU A 24 -2.19 9.43 5.32
C LEU A 24 -1.33 9.63 6.57
N ALA A 25 -0.09 10.10 6.42
CA ALA A 25 0.80 10.38 7.55
C ALA A 25 0.18 11.38 8.53
N THR A 26 -0.50 12.41 8.01
CA THR A 26 -1.27 13.37 8.83
C THR A 26 -2.41 12.68 9.57
N TYR A 27 -3.16 11.81 8.90
CA TYR A 27 -4.23 11.02 9.51
C TYR A 27 -3.69 10.10 10.61
N GLU A 28 -2.53 9.51 10.41
CA GLU A 28 -1.85 8.62 11.36
C GLU A 28 -1.09 9.36 12.47
N LYS A 29 -1.14 10.70 12.49
CA LYS A 29 -0.51 11.60 13.49
C LYS A 29 1.01 11.63 13.44
N GLU A 30 1.59 11.27 12.30
CA GLU A 30 3.03 11.27 12.04
C GLU A 30 3.38 12.07 10.78
N PRO A 31 2.93 13.35 10.65
CA PRO A 31 3.09 14.11 9.40
C PRO A 31 4.55 14.30 8.98
N ASP A 32 5.48 14.35 9.93
CA ASP A 32 6.90 14.55 9.67
C ASP A 32 7.62 13.26 9.23
N ALA A 33 6.98 12.09 9.36
CA ALA A 33 7.55 10.82 8.94
C ALA A 33 7.54 10.62 7.42
N ALA A 34 6.63 11.29 6.69
CA ALA A 34 6.48 11.16 5.24
C ALA A 34 7.49 12.04 4.49
N VAL A 35 8.75 11.61 4.46
CA VAL A 35 9.88 12.33 3.82
C VAL A 35 10.17 11.88 2.39
N ALA A 36 9.53 10.82 1.91
CA ALA A 36 9.74 10.27 0.57
C ALA A 36 9.40 11.28 -0.52
N THR A 37 10.19 11.25 -1.59
CA THR A 37 10.06 12.13 -2.76
C THR A 37 9.42 11.41 -3.94
N GLU A 38 9.02 12.16 -4.98
CA GLU A 38 8.56 11.57 -6.25
C GLU A 38 9.65 10.69 -6.90
N GLU A 39 10.92 11.04 -6.74
CA GLU A 39 12.03 10.26 -7.31
C GLU A 39 12.17 8.91 -6.60
N ASP A 40 12.00 8.85 -5.27
CA ASP A 40 12.00 7.61 -4.52
C ASP A 40 10.86 6.69 -4.98
N PHE A 41 9.65 7.23 -5.15
CA PHE A 41 8.51 6.49 -5.68
C PHE A 41 8.70 6.06 -7.13
N ARG A 42 9.27 6.93 -7.97
CA ARG A 42 9.60 6.61 -9.35
C ARG A 42 10.57 5.43 -9.43
N ALA A 43 11.60 5.44 -8.62
CA ALA A 43 12.60 4.37 -8.58
C ALA A 43 11.99 3.03 -8.14
N ALA A 44 11.06 3.05 -7.18
CA ALA A 44 10.43 1.85 -6.65
C ALA A 44 9.32 1.29 -7.57
N LEU A 45 8.44 2.16 -8.11
CA LEU A 45 7.25 1.77 -8.85
C LEU A 45 7.49 1.67 -10.37
N PHE A 46 8.33 2.53 -10.91
CA PHE A 46 8.54 2.70 -12.36
C PHE A 46 10.04 2.70 -12.74
N PRO A 47 10.81 1.72 -12.29
CA PRO A 47 12.25 1.70 -12.59
C PRO A 47 12.49 1.58 -14.09
N THR A 48 13.56 2.23 -14.58
CA THR A 48 13.96 2.23 -15.98
C THR A 48 15.22 1.39 -16.18
N GLY A 49 15.30 0.68 -17.31
CA GLY A 49 16.46 -0.15 -17.67
C GLY A 49 16.06 -1.58 -18.04
N LYS A 50 16.93 -2.26 -18.81
CA LYS A 50 16.63 -3.59 -19.39
C LYS A 50 16.40 -4.71 -18.37
N SER A 51 16.90 -4.57 -17.15
CA SER A 51 16.77 -5.55 -16.07
C SER A 51 16.06 -5.00 -14.85
N ALA A 52 15.49 -3.81 -14.95
CA ALA A 52 14.78 -3.18 -13.85
C ALA A 52 13.39 -3.80 -13.69
N SER A 53 13.06 -4.19 -12.48
CA SER A 53 11.72 -4.67 -12.10
C SER A 53 11.20 -3.82 -10.94
N PRO A 54 9.92 -3.47 -10.92
CA PRO A 54 9.33 -2.79 -9.78
C PRO A 54 9.54 -3.59 -8.48
N MET A 55 9.81 -2.88 -7.39
CA MET A 55 9.88 -3.45 -6.04
C MET A 55 8.57 -3.29 -5.28
N ALA A 56 7.71 -2.39 -5.76
CA ALA A 56 6.36 -2.17 -5.28
C ALA A 56 5.44 -1.81 -6.45
N TRP A 57 4.14 -1.89 -6.21
CA TRP A 57 3.08 -1.58 -7.17
C TRP A 57 2.04 -0.70 -6.50
N CYS A 58 1.32 0.07 -7.29
CA CYS A 58 0.24 0.89 -6.78
C CYS A 58 -0.98 0.82 -7.70
N HIS A 59 -2.17 0.75 -7.11
CA HIS A 59 -3.44 1.03 -7.76
C HIS A 59 -3.98 2.35 -7.22
N VAL A 60 -4.58 3.13 -8.09
CA VAL A 60 -5.22 4.40 -7.75
C VAL A 60 -6.73 4.30 -7.93
N ALA A 61 -7.44 5.03 -7.06
CA ALA A 61 -8.87 5.27 -7.17
C ALA A 61 -9.10 6.69 -7.68
N GLU A 62 -9.94 6.82 -8.69
CA GLU A 62 -10.29 8.11 -9.29
C GLU A 62 -11.74 8.48 -8.95
N ALA A 63 -11.99 9.78 -8.86
CA ALA A 63 -13.34 10.35 -8.75
C ALA A 63 -13.48 11.56 -9.67
N GLY A 64 -14.73 11.95 -9.95
CA GLY A 64 -15.05 13.01 -10.90
C GLY A 64 -15.43 12.48 -12.28
N GLU A 65 -15.83 13.39 -13.17
CA GLU A 65 -16.23 13.06 -14.53
C GLU A 65 -15.41 13.86 -15.56
N GLY A 66 -15.14 13.25 -16.69
CA GLY A 66 -14.47 13.91 -17.81
C GLY A 66 -13.12 14.53 -17.40
N ARG A 67 -12.98 15.86 -17.58
CA ARG A 67 -11.74 16.60 -17.28
C ARG A 67 -11.49 16.84 -15.79
N ASP A 68 -12.53 16.67 -14.96
CA ASP A 68 -12.45 16.86 -13.50
C ASP A 68 -12.11 15.53 -12.78
N ARG A 69 -11.90 14.44 -13.53
CA ARG A 69 -11.48 13.15 -12.99
C ARG A 69 -10.05 13.25 -12.46
N HIS A 70 -9.87 12.86 -11.18
CA HIS A 70 -8.59 12.97 -10.48
C HIS A 70 -8.43 11.84 -9.46
N VAL A 71 -7.19 11.59 -9.07
CA VAL A 71 -6.84 10.56 -8.10
C VAL A 71 -7.24 11.01 -6.69
N VAL A 72 -8.02 10.18 -6.00
CA VAL A 72 -8.57 10.43 -4.65
C VAL A 72 -8.25 9.33 -3.65
N GLY A 73 -7.60 8.26 -4.09
CA GLY A 73 -7.21 7.17 -3.22
C GLY A 73 -6.16 6.28 -3.86
N MET A 74 -5.52 5.48 -3.03
CA MET A 74 -4.46 4.57 -3.48
C MET A 74 -4.41 3.29 -2.64
N ALA A 75 -3.87 2.23 -3.23
CA ALA A 75 -3.39 1.02 -2.56
C ALA A 75 -1.98 0.73 -3.07
N LEU A 76 -0.96 0.94 -2.22
CA LEU A 76 0.42 0.63 -2.50
C LEU A 76 0.79 -0.71 -1.86
N TRP A 77 1.44 -1.58 -2.60
CA TRP A 77 1.68 -2.95 -2.17
C TRP A 77 2.96 -3.54 -2.75
N PHE A 78 3.47 -4.59 -2.11
CA PHE A 78 4.62 -5.37 -2.55
C PHE A 78 4.43 -6.85 -2.28
N LEU A 79 5.35 -7.69 -2.80
CA LEU A 79 5.26 -9.13 -2.65
C LEU A 79 5.99 -9.61 -1.39
N THR A 80 5.32 -10.49 -0.64
CA THR A 80 5.92 -11.33 0.39
C THR A 80 6.16 -12.74 -0.15
N PHE A 81 6.92 -13.55 0.58
CA PHE A 81 7.13 -14.95 0.26
C PHE A 81 6.94 -15.82 1.50
N SER A 82 6.15 -16.87 1.38
CA SER A 82 5.98 -17.86 2.44
C SER A 82 6.81 -19.09 2.14
N THR A 83 7.79 -19.37 3.01
CA THR A 83 8.59 -20.60 2.93
C THR A 83 7.74 -21.85 3.20
N TRP A 84 6.65 -21.73 3.95
CA TRP A 84 5.78 -22.85 4.27
C TRP A 84 4.95 -23.31 3.07
N THR A 85 4.53 -22.38 2.23
CA THR A 85 3.71 -22.70 1.05
C THR A 85 4.50 -22.66 -0.25
N GLY A 86 5.73 -22.09 -0.25
CA GLY A 86 6.52 -21.85 -1.44
C GLY A 86 5.88 -20.84 -2.40
N ARG A 87 5.02 -19.96 -1.89
CA ARG A 87 4.25 -19.01 -2.71
C ARG A 87 4.42 -17.58 -2.22
N HIS A 88 4.27 -16.65 -3.15
CA HIS A 88 4.14 -15.23 -2.82
C HIS A 88 2.78 -14.93 -2.19
N GLY A 89 2.72 -13.81 -1.50
CA GLY A 89 1.51 -13.11 -1.07
C GLY A 89 1.66 -11.63 -1.40
N ILE A 90 0.60 -10.88 -1.22
CA ILE A 90 0.62 -9.42 -1.29
C ILE A 90 0.66 -8.86 0.13
N HIS A 91 1.61 -7.94 0.39
CA HIS A 91 1.54 -7.03 1.51
C HIS A 91 1.05 -5.67 1.01
N LEU A 92 -0.08 -5.23 1.51
CA LEU A 92 -0.59 -3.89 1.31
C LEU A 92 0.09 -2.98 2.33
N GLU A 93 0.95 -2.08 1.84
CA GLU A 93 1.65 -1.11 2.68
C GLU A 93 0.72 0.01 3.09
N ASP A 94 0.10 0.67 2.11
CA ASP A 94 -0.79 1.79 2.34
C ASP A 94 -2.12 1.62 1.62
N LEU A 95 -3.22 1.85 2.34
CA LEU A 95 -4.56 2.02 1.80
C LEU A 95 -5.11 3.36 2.27
N TYR A 96 -5.32 4.28 1.35
CA TYR A 96 -5.88 5.58 1.68
C TYR A 96 -6.92 6.04 0.67
N VAL A 97 -7.99 6.62 1.18
CA VAL A 97 -9.00 7.34 0.39
C VAL A 97 -9.27 8.66 1.09
N GLU A 98 -9.24 9.75 0.34
CA GLU A 98 -9.54 11.08 0.85
C GLU A 98 -10.84 11.11 1.65
N PRO A 99 -10.91 11.81 2.80
CA PRO A 99 -12.06 11.78 3.68
C PRO A 99 -13.41 12.08 3.00
N ARG A 100 -13.41 13.03 2.07
CA ARG A 100 -14.61 13.43 1.30
C ARG A 100 -15.15 12.35 0.35
N HIS A 101 -14.31 11.34 0.03
CA HIS A 101 -14.64 10.23 -0.86
C HIS A 101 -14.81 8.90 -0.11
N ARG A 102 -14.69 8.91 1.24
CA ARG A 102 -14.96 7.72 2.05
C ARG A 102 -16.45 7.39 2.06
N GLY A 103 -16.77 6.12 2.28
CA GLY A 103 -18.14 5.63 2.24
C GLY A 103 -18.71 5.43 0.83
N SER A 104 -17.97 5.79 -0.23
CA SER A 104 -18.36 5.57 -1.64
C SER A 104 -18.03 4.17 -2.17
N GLY A 105 -17.37 3.32 -1.37
CA GLY A 105 -16.96 1.98 -1.79
C GLY A 105 -15.55 1.90 -2.39
N LEU A 106 -14.85 3.01 -2.65
CA LEU A 106 -13.53 3.02 -3.29
C LEU A 106 -12.45 2.25 -2.50
N GLY A 107 -12.44 2.36 -1.16
CA GLY A 107 -11.51 1.59 -0.33
C GLY A 107 -11.72 0.08 -0.46
N LYS A 108 -12.98 -0.36 -0.52
CA LYS A 108 -13.34 -1.75 -0.76
C LYS A 108 -12.93 -2.18 -2.17
N ALA A 109 -13.18 -1.37 -3.17
CA ALA A 109 -12.81 -1.64 -4.56
C ALA A 109 -11.29 -1.79 -4.75
N LEU A 110 -10.49 -0.98 -4.06
CA LEU A 110 -9.03 -1.14 -4.03
C LEU A 110 -8.62 -2.50 -3.44
N LEU A 111 -9.18 -2.90 -2.30
CA LEU A 111 -8.90 -4.22 -1.71
C LEU A 111 -9.40 -5.38 -2.58
N GLU A 112 -10.58 -5.27 -3.18
CA GLU A 112 -11.11 -6.25 -4.13
C GLU A 112 -10.17 -6.43 -5.34
N THR A 113 -9.58 -5.33 -5.83
CA THR A 113 -8.57 -5.37 -6.90
C THR A 113 -7.34 -6.16 -6.47
N LEU A 114 -6.81 -5.94 -5.26
CA LEU A 114 -5.67 -6.71 -4.76
C LEU A 114 -6.01 -8.19 -4.49
N ALA A 115 -7.21 -8.47 -4.00
CA ALA A 115 -7.70 -9.85 -3.84
C ALA A 115 -7.83 -10.56 -5.20
N GLN A 116 -8.23 -9.82 -6.25
CA GLN A 116 -8.25 -10.31 -7.62
C GLN A 116 -6.83 -10.63 -8.13
N GLU A 117 -5.85 -9.72 -7.89
CA GLU A 117 -4.44 -9.96 -8.21
C GLU A 117 -3.91 -11.23 -7.51
N CYS A 118 -4.24 -11.42 -6.23
CA CYS A 118 -3.89 -12.63 -5.50
C CYS A 118 -4.46 -13.88 -6.17
N ARG A 119 -5.73 -13.87 -6.52
CA ARG A 119 -6.40 -15.00 -7.16
C ARG A 119 -5.78 -15.34 -8.52
N ASP A 120 -5.58 -14.31 -9.36
CA ASP A 120 -5.12 -14.50 -10.73
C ASP A 120 -3.66 -14.98 -10.79
N ARG A 121 -2.84 -14.62 -9.77
CA ARG A 121 -1.45 -15.08 -9.62
C ARG A 121 -1.29 -16.32 -8.75
N GLY A 122 -2.37 -16.85 -8.16
CA GLY A 122 -2.34 -17.99 -7.25
C GLY A 122 -1.63 -17.68 -5.93
N TYR A 123 -1.71 -16.44 -5.45
CA TYR A 123 -1.16 -16.03 -4.16
C TYR A 123 -2.18 -16.32 -3.05
N PRO A 124 -1.82 -17.06 -2.00
CA PRO A 124 -2.78 -17.54 -1.01
C PRO A 124 -3.16 -16.51 0.04
N ARG A 125 -2.54 -15.31 0.07
CA ARG A 125 -2.78 -14.31 1.12
C ARG A 125 -2.59 -12.88 0.65
N LEU A 126 -3.39 -11.99 1.25
CA LEU A 126 -3.30 -10.54 1.23
C LEU A 126 -3.20 -10.09 2.68
N GLU A 127 -2.13 -9.40 3.06
CA GLU A 127 -1.82 -8.99 4.43
C GLU A 127 -1.59 -7.49 4.51
N TRP A 128 -1.86 -6.90 5.67
CA TRP A 128 -1.56 -5.49 5.98
C TRP A 128 -1.44 -5.28 7.48
N SER A 129 -0.94 -4.12 7.87
CA SER A 129 -0.93 -3.66 9.24
C SER A 129 -1.94 -2.54 9.45
N VAL A 130 -2.49 -2.42 10.65
CA VAL A 130 -3.38 -1.33 11.03
C VAL A 130 -3.01 -0.86 12.43
N LEU A 131 -3.01 0.46 12.63
CA LEU A 131 -2.77 1.05 13.94
C LEU A 131 -3.87 0.63 14.94
N ARG A 132 -3.47 0.18 16.12
CA ARG A 132 -4.41 -0.35 17.13
C ARG A 132 -5.50 0.64 17.56
N TRP A 133 -5.25 1.92 17.46
CA TRP A 133 -6.21 2.97 17.76
C TRP A 133 -7.19 3.27 16.61
N ASN A 134 -6.92 2.78 15.41
CA ASN A 134 -7.71 3.09 14.20
C ASN A 134 -8.96 2.23 14.12
N ALA A 135 -9.87 2.42 15.08
CA ALA A 135 -11.11 1.64 15.16
C ALA A 135 -11.97 1.69 13.88
N PRO A 136 -12.10 2.82 13.14
CA PRO A 136 -12.86 2.83 11.89
C PRO A 136 -12.27 1.89 10.83
N SER A 137 -10.94 1.85 10.67
CA SER A 137 -10.30 0.95 9.71
C SER A 137 -10.38 -0.51 10.16
N ILE A 138 -10.24 -0.79 11.47
CA ILE A 138 -10.41 -2.13 12.02
C ILE A 138 -11.83 -2.64 11.73
N ALA A 139 -12.87 -1.86 12.04
CA ALA A 139 -14.26 -2.24 11.76
C ALA A 139 -14.51 -2.47 10.26
N PHE A 140 -13.86 -1.69 9.40
CA PHE A 140 -13.93 -1.91 7.94
C PHE A 140 -13.30 -3.25 7.55
N TYR A 141 -12.12 -3.59 8.07
CA TYR A 141 -11.46 -4.86 7.77
C TYR A 141 -12.23 -6.07 8.34
N ASP A 142 -12.77 -5.95 9.55
CA ASP A 142 -13.63 -6.96 10.16
C ASP A 142 -14.87 -7.25 9.28
N SER A 143 -15.43 -6.21 8.65
CA SER A 143 -16.57 -6.35 7.73
C SER A 143 -16.24 -7.11 6.43
N LEU A 144 -14.95 -7.33 6.16
CA LEU A 144 -14.45 -8.10 5.02
C LEU A 144 -13.99 -9.52 5.42
N ASP A 145 -14.31 -9.95 6.64
CA ASP A 145 -13.87 -11.23 7.23
C ASP A 145 -12.34 -11.37 7.33
N ALA A 146 -11.59 -10.24 7.40
CA ALA A 146 -10.17 -10.27 7.66
C ALA A 146 -9.88 -10.64 9.11
N THR A 147 -8.86 -11.49 9.33
CA THR A 147 -8.56 -12.05 10.66
C THR A 147 -7.27 -11.46 11.21
N PRO A 148 -7.27 -10.82 12.40
CA PRO A 148 -6.06 -10.36 13.06
C PRO A 148 -5.08 -11.52 13.31
N GLN A 149 -3.78 -11.26 13.16
CA GLN A 149 -2.71 -12.24 13.38
C GLN A 149 -2.05 -12.01 14.75
N ASP A 150 -2.80 -12.18 15.84
CA ASP A 150 -2.39 -11.84 17.21
C ASP A 150 -1.26 -12.75 17.76
N GLY A 151 -0.98 -13.87 17.10
CA GLY A 151 0.11 -14.78 17.48
C GLY A 151 1.52 -14.29 17.10
N TRP A 152 1.65 -13.17 16.38
CA TRP A 152 2.90 -12.65 15.86
C TRP A 152 3.16 -11.24 16.35
N LEU A 153 4.43 -10.96 16.66
CA LEU A 153 4.92 -9.61 16.93
C LEU A 153 5.87 -9.20 15.81
N THR A 154 5.70 -7.98 15.33
CA THR A 154 6.67 -7.38 14.40
C THR A 154 7.84 -6.82 15.20
N TYR A 155 9.07 -7.24 14.85
CA TYR A 155 10.31 -6.65 15.35
C TYR A 155 10.91 -5.78 14.24
N ARG A 156 11.47 -4.65 14.63
CA ARG A 156 12.14 -3.70 13.72
C ARG A 156 13.50 -3.32 14.30
N LEU A 157 14.49 -3.29 13.43
CA LEU A 157 15.76 -2.60 13.68
C LEU A 157 15.82 -1.40 12.74
N ASP A 158 16.07 -0.24 13.26
CA ASP A 158 16.28 1.02 12.52
C ASP A 158 17.31 1.89 13.21
N GLY A 159 17.68 3.02 12.58
CA GLY A 159 18.65 3.98 13.11
C GLY A 159 19.94 3.34 13.61
N ASP A 160 20.41 3.82 14.77
CA ASP A 160 21.69 3.39 15.38
C ASP A 160 21.76 1.89 15.65
N ALA A 161 20.64 1.24 15.98
CA ALA A 161 20.63 -0.20 16.25
C ALA A 161 20.87 -1.03 14.98
N LEU A 162 20.29 -0.62 13.86
CA LEU A 162 20.53 -1.24 12.55
C LEU A 162 21.97 -1.03 12.09
N GLU A 163 22.48 0.20 12.22
CA GLU A 163 23.86 0.53 11.88
C GLU A 163 24.87 -0.25 12.74
N ALA A 164 24.63 -0.35 14.05
CA ALA A 164 25.52 -1.07 14.96
C ALA A 164 25.59 -2.56 14.62
N LEU A 165 24.44 -3.18 14.29
CA LEU A 165 24.42 -4.60 13.93
C LEU A 165 25.06 -4.87 12.56
N GLY A 166 25.00 -3.91 11.63
CA GLY A 166 25.57 -4.04 10.28
C GLY A 166 27.04 -3.63 10.14
N ARG A 167 27.70 -3.20 11.24
CA ARG A 167 29.14 -2.87 11.19
C ARG A 167 29.96 -4.15 11.08
N ASP A 168 30.88 -4.17 10.11
CA ASP A 168 31.96 -5.14 10.07
C ASP A 168 32.99 -4.77 11.16
N ASP A 169 33.03 -5.51 12.25
CA ASP A 169 34.15 -5.51 13.17
C ASP A 169 35.30 -6.26 12.50
N GLY A 170 36.03 -5.55 11.60
CA GLY A 170 37.15 -6.08 10.87
C GLY A 170 38.39 -6.38 11.75
#